data_2b25f3a3bd8f093add3b312dafbc3d1d
#
_entry.id   2b25f3a3bd8f093add3b312dafbc3d1d
#
_cell.length_a   1.000
_cell.length_b   1.000
_cell.length_c   1.000
_cell.angle_alpha   90.00
_cell.angle_beta   90.00
_cell.angle_gamma   90.00
#
_symmetry.space_group_name_H-M   'P 1'
#
loop_
_entity.id
_entity.type
_entity.pdbx_description
1 polymer ?
#
loop_
_entity_poly.entity_id
_entity_poly.type
_entity_poly.pdbx_seq_one_letter_code
_entity_poly.pdbx_strand_id
1 'polypeptide(L)'
;MSAIRKAAKGEQCTLNIAGVCNYNPETVVFCHFPSETHGMGLKSDDLSGGFGCSACHDVIDGRSHIKLSREDKEFYMRRSQFRTMGRLVDLEIVSVKGRLK
;
A
#
# COMPACT_ATOMS: atom_id res chain seq x y z
N MET A 1 12.44 11.87 1.28
CA MET A 1 11.49 10.73 1.32
C MET A 1 11.07 10.47 2.75
N SER A 2 9.80 10.26 3.00
CA SER A 2 9.31 10.03 4.36
C SER A 2 9.75 8.68 4.89
N ALA A 3 9.74 8.53 6.22
CA ALA A 3 10.05 7.26 6.86
C ALA A 3 9.07 6.16 6.44
N ILE A 4 7.81 6.54 6.19
CA ILE A 4 6.79 5.59 5.75
C ILE A 4 7.16 5.00 4.39
N ARG A 5 7.56 5.84 3.44
CA ARG A 5 7.95 5.34 2.11
C ARG A 5 9.22 4.51 2.16
N LYS A 6 10.18 4.92 2.98
CA LYS A 6 11.44 4.18 3.13
C LYS A 6 11.22 2.80 3.75
N ALA A 7 10.23 2.67 4.61
CA ALA A 7 9.96 1.42 5.31
C ALA A 7 9.53 0.30 4.37
N ALA A 8 9.01 0.62 3.18
CA ALA A 8 8.44 -0.38 2.28
C ALA A 8 9.49 -1.36 1.75
N LYS A 9 10.71 -0.91 1.52
CA LYS A 9 11.72 -1.76 0.90
C LYS A 9 12.07 -2.93 1.82
N GLY A 10 11.96 -4.14 1.27
CA GLY A 10 12.24 -5.35 2.03
C GLY A 10 11.05 -5.86 2.84
N GLU A 11 9.94 -5.11 2.89
CA GLU A 11 8.73 -5.56 3.55
C GLU A 11 7.92 -6.46 2.63
N GLN A 12 6.96 -7.15 3.21
CA GLN A 12 6.09 -8.01 2.42
C GLN A 12 5.01 -7.20 1.72
N CYS A 13 4.61 -7.65 0.53
CA CYS A 13 3.52 -7.03 -0.21
C CYS A 13 2.21 -7.21 0.56
N THR A 14 1.58 -6.11 0.97
CA THR A 14 0.30 -6.16 1.68
C THR A 14 -0.89 -6.11 0.72
N LEU A 15 -0.68 -5.69 -0.54
CA LEU A 15 -1.72 -5.81 -1.56
C LEU A 15 -2.03 -7.27 -1.83
N ASN A 16 -1.00 -8.08 -2.02
CA ASN A 16 -1.09 -9.53 -2.14
C ASN A 16 -2.28 -9.98 -3.01
N ILE A 17 -2.35 -9.41 -4.22
CA ILE A 17 -3.46 -9.67 -5.14
C ILE A 17 -3.35 -11.12 -5.64
N ALA A 18 -4.43 -11.88 -5.52
CA ALA A 18 -4.47 -13.28 -5.93
C ALA A 18 -4.12 -13.42 -7.41
N GLY A 19 -3.16 -14.29 -7.71
CA GLY A 19 -2.74 -14.54 -9.08
C GLY A 19 -1.86 -13.44 -9.69
N VAL A 20 -1.52 -12.42 -8.93
CA VAL A 20 -0.75 -11.27 -9.42
C VAL A 20 0.54 -11.08 -8.61
N CYS A 21 0.46 -11.16 -7.29
CA CYS A 21 1.58 -10.87 -6.40
C CYS A 21 2.81 -11.73 -6.76
N ASN A 22 3.97 -11.09 -6.87
CA ASN A 22 5.21 -11.80 -7.20
C ASN A 22 5.94 -12.32 -5.95
N TYR A 23 5.47 -11.96 -4.76
CA TYR A 23 6.04 -12.39 -3.47
C TYR A 23 7.52 -12.03 -3.30
N ASN A 24 7.99 -11.00 -4.01
CA ASN A 24 9.38 -10.57 -3.92
C ASN A 24 9.50 -9.28 -3.10
N PRO A 25 9.98 -9.35 -1.85
CA PRO A 25 10.10 -8.17 -0.99
C PRO A 25 11.00 -7.08 -1.58
N GLU A 26 11.97 -7.44 -2.43
CA GLU A 26 12.86 -6.46 -3.03
C GLU A 26 12.13 -5.52 -3.99
N THR A 27 10.97 -5.93 -4.50
CA THR A 27 10.19 -5.09 -5.42
C THR A 27 9.13 -4.29 -4.70
N VAL A 28 9.02 -4.41 -3.38
CA VAL A 28 7.96 -3.74 -2.62
C VAL A 28 8.28 -2.26 -2.48
N VAL A 29 7.27 -1.44 -2.79
CA VAL A 29 7.33 0.02 -2.64
C VAL A 29 6.07 0.46 -1.92
N PHE A 30 6.07 1.72 -1.46
CA PHE A 30 4.87 2.30 -0.87
C PHE A 30 3.97 2.82 -2.00
N CYS A 31 2.82 2.19 -2.16
CA CYS A 31 1.84 2.57 -3.18
C CYS A 31 0.86 3.56 -2.58
N HIS A 32 0.71 4.74 -3.19
CA HIS A 32 -0.29 5.70 -2.76
C HIS A 32 -1.65 5.34 -3.34
N PHE A 33 -2.67 5.36 -2.50
CA PHE A 33 -4.04 5.06 -2.93
C PHE A 33 -4.86 6.35 -2.96
N PRO A 34 -5.87 6.45 -3.84
CA PRO A 34 -6.74 7.61 -3.86
C PRO A 34 -7.41 7.83 -2.51
N SER A 35 -7.46 9.09 -2.08
CA SER A 35 -8.10 9.48 -0.83
C SER A 35 -8.80 10.82 -1.06
N GLU A 36 -9.52 11.29 -0.05
CA GLU A 36 -10.20 12.60 -0.18
C GLU A 36 -9.22 13.76 -0.32
N THR A 37 -7.94 13.56 0.02
CA THR A 37 -6.91 14.57 -0.20
C THR A 37 -6.27 14.45 -1.57
N HIS A 38 -6.65 13.45 -2.35
CA HIS A 38 -6.14 13.20 -3.69
C HIS A 38 -7.01 13.89 -4.72
N GLY A 39 -6.42 14.44 -5.75
CA GLY A 39 -7.13 15.09 -6.83
C GLY A 39 -6.81 16.58 -6.89
N MET A 40 -7.36 17.28 -7.89
CA MET A 40 -7.11 18.71 -8.10
C MET A 40 -5.62 19.07 -8.06
N GLY A 41 -4.78 18.16 -8.57
CA GLY A 41 -3.34 18.35 -8.59
C GLY A 41 -2.63 18.01 -7.29
N LEU A 42 -3.34 17.58 -6.28
CA LEU A 42 -2.74 17.19 -5.00
C LEU A 42 -2.32 15.73 -5.03
N LYS A 43 -1.21 15.41 -4.36
CA LYS A 43 -0.78 14.04 -4.20
C LYS A 43 -1.53 13.39 -3.04
N SER A 44 -1.70 12.06 -3.11
CA SER A 44 -2.24 11.33 -1.99
C SER A 44 -1.31 11.46 -0.79
N ASP A 45 -1.93 11.50 0.39
CA ASP A 45 -1.24 11.54 1.66
C ASP A 45 -0.45 10.24 1.89
N ASP A 46 0.69 10.31 2.56
CA ASP A 46 1.45 9.11 2.95
C ASP A 46 0.67 8.21 3.91
N LEU A 47 -0.42 8.69 4.49
CA LEU A 47 -1.31 7.85 5.30
C LEU A 47 -2.31 7.08 4.44
N SER A 48 -2.38 7.38 3.15
CA SER A 48 -3.29 6.72 2.22
C SER A 48 -2.50 5.85 1.27
N GLY A 49 -2.19 4.64 1.69
CA GLY A 49 -1.43 3.75 0.84
C GLY A 49 -1.05 2.47 1.56
N GLY A 50 -0.26 1.66 0.88
CA GLY A 50 0.20 0.41 1.44
C GLY A 50 1.40 -0.14 0.69
N PHE A 51 1.96 -1.22 1.22
CA PHE A 51 3.10 -1.89 0.61
C PHE A 51 2.61 -2.78 -0.55
N GLY A 52 3.20 -2.60 -1.72
CA GLY A 52 2.86 -3.42 -2.87
C GLY A 52 4.10 -3.81 -3.65
N CYS A 53 4.15 -5.07 -4.09
CA CYS A 53 5.21 -5.51 -4.98
C CYS A 53 5.01 -4.88 -6.37
N SER A 54 6.01 -4.97 -7.24
CA SER A 54 5.93 -4.34 -8.56
C SER A 54 4.72 -4.81 -9.36
N ALA A 55 4.40 -6.11 -9.31
CA ALA A 55 3.27 -6.65 -10.06
C ALA A 55 1.92 -6.13 -9.54
N CYS A 56 1.73 -6.15 -8.22
CA CYS A 56 0.49 -5.65 -7.61
C CYS A 56 0.34 -4.15 -7.82
N HIS A 57 1.44 -3.40 -7.70
CA HIS A 57 1.44 -1.95 -7.91
C HIS A 57 0.98 -1.60 -9.33
N ASP A 58 1.47 -2.35 -10.33
CA ASP A 58 1.09 -2.11 -11.72
C ASP A 58 -0.41 -2.35 -11.95
N VAL A 59 -0.98 -3.36 -11.30
CA VAL A 59 -2.42 -3.63 -11.42
C VAL A 59 -3.23 -2.49 -10.79
N ILE A 60 -2.84 -2.03 -9.61
CA ILE A 60 -3.54 -0.95 -8.91
C ILE A 60 -3.47 0.35 -9.72
N ASP A 61 -2.31 0.64 -10.32
CA ASP A 61 -2.12 1.87 -11.10
C ASP A 61 -2.67 1.77 -12.53
N GLY A 62 -3.18 0.61 -12.93
CA GLY A 62 -3.76 0.43 -14.26
C GLY A 62 -2.73 0.24 -15.36
N ARG A 63 -1.46 -0.02 -15.03
CA ARG A 63 -0.41 -0.24 -16.02
C ARG A 63 -0.31 -1.69 -16.49
N SER A 64 -0.97 -2.61 -15.78
CA SER A 64 -0.95 -4.02 -16.13
C SER A 64 -2.07 -4.35 -17.12
N HIS A 65 -1.88 -5.42 -17.90
CA HIS A 65 -2.96 -5.96 -18.73
C HIS A 65 -4.05 -6.62 -17.88
N ILE A 66 -3.73 -6.98 -16.63
CA ILE A 66 -4.70 -7.55 -15.70
C ILE A 66 -5.54 -6.42 -15.13
N LYS A 67 -6.85 -6.54 -15.23
CA LYS A 67 -7.78 -5.52 -14.74
C LYS A 67 -8.64 -6.11 -13.63
N LEU A 68 -8.76 -5.38 -12.54
CA LEU A 68 -9.65 -5.73 -11.43
C LEU A 68 -10.96 -4.97 -11.56
N SER A 69 -12.05 -5.55 -11.05
CA SER A 69 -13.28 -4.80 -10.89
C SER A 69 -13.03 -3.68 -9.86
N ARG A 70 -13.92 -2.68 -9.87
CA ARG A 70 -13.82 -1.58 -8.93
C ARG A 70 -13.90 -2.08 -7.48
N GLU A 71 -14.81 -3.03 -7.23
CA GLU A 71 -14.98 -3.59 -5.90
C GLU A 71 -13.76 -4.37 -5.44
N ASP A 72 -13.16 -5.17 -6.31
CA ASP A 72 -11.96 -5.92 -5.97
C ASP A 72 -10.79 -5.00 -5.72
N LYS A 73 -10.64 -3.96 -6.53
CA LYS A 73 -9.58 -2.98 -6.36
C LYS A 73 -9.71 -2.29 -5.00
N GLU A 74 -10.93 -1.86 -4.65
CA GLU A 74 -11.21 -1.25 -3.35
C GLU A 74 -10.87 -2.20 -2.20
N PHE A 75 -11.26 -3.45 -2.33
CA PHE A 75 -10.99 -4.46 -1.31
C PHE A 75 -9.49 -4.60 -1.05
N TYR A 76 -8.71 -4.76 -2.12
CA TYR A 76 -7.27 -4.96 -1.98
C TYR A 76 -6.57 -3.71 -1.41
N MET A 77 -6.99 -2.52 -1.84
CA MET A 77 -6.42 -1.28 -1.32
C MET A 77 -6.71 -1.09 0.17
N ARG A 78 -7.95 -1.36 0.60
CA ARG A 78 -8.32 -1.22 2.01
C ARG A 78 -7.57 -2.22 2.88
N ARG A 79 -7.51 -3.47 2.44
CA ARG A 79 -6.79 -4.50 3.18
C ARG A 79 -5.32 -4.16 3.29
N SER A 80 -4.72 -3.69 2.20
CA SER A 80 -3.32 -3.28 2.17
C SER A 80 -3.06 -2.14 3.14
N GLN A 81 -3.91 -1.12 3.12
CA GLN A 81 -3.75 0.03 4.00
C GLN A 81 -3.82 -0.38 5.47
N PHE A 82 -4.77 -1.23 5.81
CA PHE A 82 -4.91 -1.71 7.18
C PHE A 82 -3.68 -2.52 7.62
N ARG A 83 -3.25 -3.46 6.80
CA ARG A 83 -2.08 -4.30 7.10
C ARG A 83 -0.80 -3.47 7.20
N THR A 84 -0.63 -2.51 6.29
CA THR A 84 0.54 -1.65 6.27
C THR A 84 0.58 -0.77 7.51
N MET A 85 -0.56 -0.21 7.91
CA MET A 85 -0.61 0.64 9.10
C MET A 85 -0.21 -0.16 10.35
N GLY A 86 -0.72 -1.38 10.48
CA GLY A 86 -0.33 -2.25 11.59
C GLY A 86 1.18 -2.53 11.61
N ARG A 87 1.75 -2.78 10.43
CA ARG A 87 3.18 -3.01 10.32
C ARG A 87 4.00 -1.77 10.68
N LEU A 88 3.54 -0.58 10.24
CA LEU A 88 4.23 0.67 10.56
C LEU A 88 4.21 0.95 12.06
N VAL A 89 3.13 0.57 12.74
CA VAL A 89 3.06 0.68 14.20
C VAL A 89 4.05 -0.28 14.86
N ASP A 90 4.14 -1.51 14.36
CA ASP A 90 5.10 -2.49 14.87
C ASP A 90 6.54 -2.04 14.70
N LEU A 91 6.82 -1.35 13.61
CA LEU A 91 8.15 -0.79 13.33
C LEU A 91 8.41 0.53 14.07
N GLU A 92 7.43 1.02 14.82
CA GLU A 92 7.49 2.27 15.56
C GLU A 92 7.70 3.51 14.67
N ILE A 93 7.33 3.41 13.39
CA ILE A 93 7.35 4.52 12.46
C ILE A 93 6.11 5.38 12.64
N VAL A 94 4.98 4.74 12.95
CA VAL A 94 3.72 5.40 13.28
C VAL A 94 3.33 4.98 14.70
N SER A 95 2.90 5.94 15.51
CA SER A 95 2.41 5.62 16.84
C SER A 95 0.98 6.09 16.98
N VAL A 96 0.20 5.33 17.76
CA VAL A 96 -1.20 5.63 18.05
C VAL A 96 -1.33 5.79 19.55
N LYS A 97 -1.70 6.99 19.97
CA LYS A 97 -1.84 7.29 21.39
C LYS A 97 -2.91 6.39 22.02
N GLY A 98 -2.53 5.74 23.11
CA GLY A 98 -3.45 4.87 23.83
C GLY A 98 -3.57 3.46 23.29
N ARG A 99 -2.90 3.13 22.19
CA ARG A 99 -2.95 1.78 21.63
C ARG A 99 -2.04 0.85 22.43
N LEU A 100 -2.57 -0.31 22.79
CA LEU A 100 -1.79 -1.38 23.39
C LEU A 100 -1.20 -2.25 22.28
N LYS A 101 0.07 -2.57 22.41
CA LYS A 101 0.73 -3.46 21.47
C LYS A 101 0.54 -4.90 21.89
#